data_2b6b71cee56f46af76582ffb052eae6e
#
_entry.id   2b6b71cee56f46af76582ffb052eae6e
#
_cell.length_a   1.000
_cell.length_b   1.000
_cell.length_c   1.000
_cell.angle_alpha   90.00
_cell.angle_beta   90.00
_cell.angle_gamma   90.00
#
_symmetry.space_group_name_H-M   'P 1'
#
loop_
_entity.id
_entity.type
_entity.pdbx_description
1 polymer ?
#
loop_
_entity_poly.entity_id
_entity_poly.type
_entity_poly.pdbx_seq_one_letter_code
_entity_poly.pdbx_strand_id
1 'polypeptide(L)'
;SVTKYTDNTANGGGSTASYVTATTDYFFLLSEFEVFGSITYGNTNEKNKQAQYAYYSAGNSKIKYKHNGTSTAALWWLRSPIASTCATFVFVDTAGTVNINIANYSLGFAPGFCV
;
A
#
# COMPACT_ATOMS: atom_id res chain seq x y z
N SER A 1 -18.28 1.01 -6.46
CA SER A 1 -17.03 1.80 -6.31
C SER A 1 -16.85 2.25 -4.87
N VAL A 2 -15.65 2.56 -4.53
CA VAL A 2 -15.28 3.02 -3.20
C VAL A 2 -14.30 4.19 -3.30
N THR A 3 -14.42 5.14 -2.40
CA THR A 3 -13.48 6.25 -2.30
C THR A 3 -12.26 5.80 -1.51
N LYS A 4 -11.08 5.95 -2.10
CA LYS A 4 -9.79 5.68 -1.46
C LYS A 4 -8.97 6.96 -1.42
N TYR A 5 -8.21 7.10 -0.37
CA TYR A 5 -7.29 8.23 -0.20
C TYR A 5 -5.86 7.75 -0.43
N THR A 6 -5.12 8.51 -1.19
CA THR A 6 -3.76 8.17 -1.59
C THR A 6 -2.90 9.41 -1.65
N ASP A 7 -1.63 9.28 -1.33
CA ASP A 7 -0.66 10.32 -1.58
C ASP A 7 -0.41 10.45 -3.08
N ASN A 8 -0.77 11.58 -3.63
CA ASN A 8 -0.61 11.92 -5.05
C ASN A 8 0.55 12.87 -5.28
N THR A 9 1.56 12.84 -4.46
CA THR A 9 2.72 13.70 -4.65
C THR A 9 3.45 13.30 -5.94
N ALA A 10 3.40 14.18 -6.93
CA ALA A 10 4.12 13.98 -8.18
C ALA A 10 5.63 14.23 -8.03
N ASN A 11 6.03 14.89 -6.97
CA ASN A 11 7.40 15.39 -6.80
C ASN A 11 8.16 14.72 -5.65
N GLY A 12 7.55 13.73 -4.99
CA GLY A 12 8.14 13.08 -3.83
C GLY A 12 8.58 14.12 -2.81
N GLY A 13 7.76 14.55 -1.97
CA GLY A 13 8.15 15.66 -1.15
C GLY A 13 7.46 15.74 0.20
N GLY A 14 7.97 15.00 1.14
CA GLY A 14 7.62 15.18 2.53
C GLY A 14 6.19 14.73 2.87
N SER A 15 5.80 15.02 4.10
CA SER A 15 4.51 14.61 4.66
C SER A 15 3.49 15.75 4.56
N THR A 16 3.16 16.18 3.36
CA THR A 16 2.21 17.26 3.12
C THR A 16 0.79 16.71 3.07
N ALA A 17 -0.09 17.22 3.93
CA ALA A 17 -1.47 16.75 4.05
C ALA A 17 -2.28 16.92 2.76
N SER A 18 -2.05 18.02 2.02
CA SER A 18 -2.77 18.31 0.78
C SER A 18 -2.46 17.34 -0.36
N TYR A 19 -1.40 16.55 -0.24
CA TYR A 19 -1.07 15.53 -1.23
C TYR A 19 -1.92 14.27 -1.09
N VAL A 20 -2.55 14.07 0.06
CA VAL A 20 -3.43 12.92 0.29
C VAL A 20 -4.82 13.26 -0.23
N THR A 21 -5.12 12.78 -1.42
CA THR A 21 -6.35 13.07 -2.15
C THR A 21 -7.20 11.84 -2.37
N ALA A 22 -8.47 12.06 -2.67
CA ALA A 22 -9.45 10.98 -2.88
C ALA A 22 -9.52 10.56 -4.34
N THR A 23 -9.61 9.26 -4.57
CA THR A 23 -10.00 8.66 -5.84
C THR A 23 -11.19 7.74 -5.62
N THR A 24 -11.98 7.50 -6.67
CA THR A 24 -13.11 6.57 -6.61
C THR A 24 -12.87 5.45 -7.60
N ASP A 25 -12.74 4.23 -7.09
CA ASP A 25 -12.29 3.10 -7.86
C ASP A 25 -13.14 1.86 -7.59
N TYR A 26 -13.20 0.95 -8.57
CA TYR A 26 -13.79 -0.38 -8.40
C TYR A 26 -12.74 -1.38 -7.88
N PHE A 27 -11.51 -1.24 -8.35
CA PHE A 27 -10.36 -2.02 -7.90
C PHE A 27 -9.27 -1.07 -7.45
N PHE A 28 -8.56 -1.42 -6.40
CA PHE A 28 -7.50 -0.60 -5.84
C PHE A 28 -6.44 -1.48 -5.18
N LEU A 29 -5.22 -1.00 -5.11
CA LEU A 29 -4.21 -1.59 -4.23
C LEU A 29 -4.42 -1.05 -2.81
N LEU A 30 -4.02 -1.83 -1.82
CA LEU A 30 -4.07 -1.38 -0.43
C LEU A 30 -2.94 -0.38 -0.17
N SER A 31 -3.13 0.51 0.80
CA SER A 31 -2.09 1.43 1.25
C SER A 31 -1.24 0.82 2.36
N GLU A 32 -0.11 1.46 2.64
CA GLU A 32 0.74 1.08 3.77
C GLU A 32 -0.04 1.07 5.10
N PHE A 33 -0.81 2.13 5.37
CA PHE A 33 -1.58 2.24 6.61
C PHE A 33 -2.70 1.21 6.69
N GLU A 34 -3.38 0.94 5.57
CA GLU A 34 -4.46 -0.06 5.54
C GLU A 34 -3.97 -1.47 5.87
N VAL A 35 -2.72 -1.78 5.57
CA VAL A 35 -2.12 -3.10 5.85
C VAL A 35 -1.45 -3.12 7.23
N PHE A 36 -0.62 -2.14 7.55
CA PHE A 36 0.25 -2.17 8.72
C PHE A 36 -0.30 -1.42 9.94
N GLY A 37 -1.27 -0.52 9.76
CA GLY A 37 -1.78 0.33 10.84
C GLY A 37 -0.77 1.39 11.31
N SER A 38 0.29 1.59 10.56
CA SER A 38 1.36 2.56 10.80
C SER A 38 1.96 3.00 9.48
N ILE A 39 2.66 4.14 9.49
CA ILE A 39 3.37 4.65 8.32
C ILE A 39 4.87 4.60 8.61
N THR A 40 5.59 3.84 7.81
CA THR A 40 7.05 3.74 7.87
C THR A 40 7.71 4.58 6.77
N TYR A 41 7.21 4.48 5.54
CA TYR A 41 7.82 5.10 4.37
C TYR A 41 6.91 6.13 3.68
N GLY A 42 5.61 5.95 3.74
CA GLY A 42 4.64 6.80 3.06
C GLY A 42 4.43 8.14 3.73
N ASN A 43 3.50 8.91 3.16
CA ASN A 43 3.08 10.18 3.73
C ASN A 43 2.31 9.94 5.03
N THR A 44 2.80 10.48 6.14
CA THR A 44 2.19 10.28 7.46
C THR A 44 0.75 10.78 7.57
N ASN A 45 0.33 11.69 6.68
CA ASN A 45 -1.04 12.18 6.66
C ASN A 45 -2.05 11.18 6.10
N GLU A 46 -1.61 10.10 5.45
CA GLU A 46 -2.51 9.02 5.00
C GLU A 46 -3.32 8.45 6.18
N LYS A 47 -2.71 8.33 7.36
CA LYS A 47 -3.39 7.83 8.57
C LYS A 47 -4.62 8.64 8.98
N ASN A 48 -4.70 9.92 8.58
CA ASN A 48 -5.82 10.79 8.92
C ASN A 48 -7.06 10.53 8.05
N LYS A 49 -6.90 9.82 6.95
CA LYS A 49 -7.93 9.54 5.95
C LYS A 49 -8.16 8.04 5.72
N GLN A 50 -7.36 7.19 6.34
CA GLN A 50 -7.38 5.75 6.14
C GLN A 50 -7.53 5.05 7.49
N ALA A 51 -7.94 3.78 7.44
CA ALA A 51 -7.99 2.91 8.62
C ALA A 51 -7.38 1.55 8.26
N GLN A 52 -6.71 0.93 9.22
CA GLN A 52 -6.21 -0.43 9.03
C GLN A 52 -7.39 -1.38 8.84
N TYR A 53 -7.29 -2.28 7.87
CA TYR A 53 -8.31 -3.31 7.70
C TYR A 53 -8.37 -4.27 8.88
N ALA A 54 -9.57 -4.62 9.28
CA ALA A 54 -9.82 -5.49 10.43
C ALA A 54 -9.07 -6.82 10.33
N TYR A 55 -8.93 -7.37 9.13
CA TYR A 55 -8.16 -8.59 8.87
C TYR A 55 -6.71 -8.46 9.38
N TYR A 56 -6.05 -7.35 9.07
CA TYR A 56 -4.66 -7.14 9.49
C TYR A 56 -4.54 -6.67 10.94
N SER A 57 -5.47 -5.87 11.43
CA SER A 57 -5.47 -5.45 12.82
C SER A 57 -5.72 -6.61 13.80
N ALA A 58 -6.35 -7.68 13.32
CA ALA A 58 -6.53 -8.91 14.08
C ALA A 58 -5.26 -9.77 14.16
N GLY A 59 -4.16 -9.33 13.54
CA GLY A 59 -2.88 -10.06 13.57
C GLY A 59 -2.71 -11.10 12.48
N ASN A 60 -3.58 -11.13 11.49
CA ASN A 60 -3.45 -12.08 10.39
C ASN A 60 -2.25 -11.78 9.51
N SER A 61 -1.74 -12.83 8.86
CA SER A 61 -0.55 -12.77 8.02
C SER A 61 -0.69 -11.78 6.87
N LYS A 62 0.39 -11.04 6.60
CA LYS A 62 0.53 -10.14 5.45
C LYS A 62 1.26 -10.81 4.28
N ILE A 63 1.71 -12.05 4.47
CA ILE A 63 2.36 -12.84 3.42
C ILE A 63 1.32 -13.24 2.38
N LYS A 64 1.62 -13.01 1.10
CA LYS A 64 0.83 -13.47 -0.03
C LYS A 64 1.62 -14.51 -0.82
N TYR A 65 0.90 -15.41 -1.47
CA TYR A 65 1.50 -16.49 -2.24
C TYR A 65 1.11 -16.37 -3.72
N LYS A 66 1.95 -16.89 -4.59
CA LYS A 66 1.62 -16.97 -6.02
C LYS A 66 0.36 -17.81 -6.21
N HIS A 67 -0.52 -17.37 -7.09
CA HIS A 67 -1.78 -18.09 -7.36
C HIS A 67 -1.58 -19.51 -7.91
N ASN A 68 -0.48 -19.74 -8.62
CA ASN A 68 -0.11 -21.03 -9.20
C ASN A 68 0.97 -21.77 -8.40
N GLY A 69 1.31 -21.30 -7.21
CA GLY A 69 2.35 -21.89 -6.37
C GLY A 69 2.17 -21.42 -4.93
N THR A 70 1.13 -21.95 -4.26
CA THR A 70 0.70 -21.51 -2.92
C THR A 70 1.73 -21.77 -1.82
N SER A 71 2.81 -22.49 -2.11
CA SER A 71 3.96 -22.65 -1.21
C SER A 71 5.05 -21.59 -1.45
N THR A 72 4.92 -20.74 -2.48
CA THR A 72 5.91 -19.73 -2.82
C THR A 72 5.38 -18.34 -2.48
N ALA A 73 5.96 -17.71 -1.47
CA ALA A 73 5.62 -16.35 -1.08
C ALA A 73 6.00 -15.37 -2.20
N ALA A 74 5.20 -14.33 -2.38
CA ALA A 74 5.40 -13.29 -3.38
C ALA A 74 5.49 -11.93 -2.73
N LEU A 75 6.32 -11.06 -3.30
CA LEU A 75 6.31 -9.63 -3.02
C LEU A 75 5.05 -9.04 -3.65
N TRP A 76 4.38 -8.09 -2.97
CA TRP A 76 3.19 -7.48 -3.55
C TRP A 76 3.11 -5.98 -3.26
N TRP A 77 2.72 -5.24 -4.30
CA TRP A 77 2.67 -3.79 -4.28
C TRP A 77 1.55 -3.23 -3.40
N LEU A 78 1.86 -2.14 -2.73
CA LEU A 78 0.89 -1.22 -2.14
C LEU A 78 0.79 0.04 -3.00
N ARG A 79 -0.28 0.82 -2.82
CA ARG A 79 -0.47 2.06 -3.58
C ARG A 79 0.29 3.26 -3.01
N SER A 80 0.79 3.17 -1.78
CA SER A 80 1.48 4.28 -1.12
C SER A 80 2.84 4.53 -1.76
N PRO A 81 3.08 5.73 -2.34
CA PRO A 81 4.44 6.15 -2.67
C PRO A 81 5.18 6.50 -1.38
N ILE A 82 6.51 6.45 -1.42
CA ILE A 82 7.28 6.94 -0.29
C ILE A 82 7.28 8.47 -0.25
N ALA A 83 7.43 9.04 0.95
CA ALA A 83 7.35 10.47 1.14
C ALA A 83 8.54 11.25 0.56
N SER A 84 9.63 10.58 0.20
CA SER A 84 10.87 11.23 -0.25
C SER A 84 11.07 11.23 -1.76
N THR A 85 10.39 10.37 -2.52
CA THR A 85 10.53 10.34 -4.00
C THR A 85 9.20 9.98 -4.68
N CYS A 86 9.05 10.40 -5.94
CA CYS A 86 7.87 10.10 -6.74
C CYS A 86 7.93 8.75 -7.47
N ALA A 87 9.09 8.08 -7.50
CA ALA A 87 9.30 6.88 -8.30
C ALA A 87 9.32 5.59 -7.48
N THR A 88 9.29 5.68 -6.16
CA THR A 88 9.42 4.55 -5.24
C THR A 88 8.12 4.33 -4.48
N PHE A 89 7.69 3.08 -4.42
CA PHE A 89 6.45 2.68 -3.78
C PHE A 89 6.71 1.65 -2.68
N VAL A 90 5.77 1.57 -1.75
CA VAL A 90 5.80 0.59 -0.66
C VAL A 90 5.32 -0.77 -1.19
N PHE A 91 5.93 -1.83 -0.75
CA PHE A 91 5.46 -3.20 -0.99
C PHE A 91 5.57 -4.04 0.29
N VAL A 92 4.90 -5.18 0.29
CA VAL A 92 5.03 -6.19 1.33
C VAL A 92 5.97 -7.28 0.82
N ASP A 93 7.00 -7.59 1.59
CA ASP A 93 7.97 -8.61 1.20
C ASP A 93 7.52 -10.03 1.56
N THR A 94 8.34 -11.01 1.22
CA THR A 94 8.01 -12.43 1.43
C THR A 94 7.95 -12.82 2.90
N ALA A 95 8.46 -12.00 3.81
CA ALA A 95 8.34 -12.18 5.25
C ALA A 95 7.12 -11.46 5.85
N GLY A 96 6.34 -10.75 5.02
CA GLY A 96 5.19 -9.97 5.49
C GLY A 96 5.56 -8.63 6.10
N THR A 97 6.78 -8.16 5.89
CA THR A 97 7.27 -6.86 6.39
C THR A 97 7.17 -5.78 5.32
N VAL A 98 7.18 -4.52 5.77
CA VAL A 98 7.12 -3.37 4.88
C VAL A 98 8.48 -3.11 4.24
N ASN A 99 8.47 -2.80 2.95
CA ASN A 99 9.68 -2.47 2.20
C ASN A 99 9.37 -1.51 1.06
N ILE A 100 10.40 -1.04 0.35
CA ILE A 100 10.26 -0.08 -0.74
C ILE A 100 11.07 -0.49 -1.96
N ASN A 101 10.55 -0.16 -3.14
CA ASN A 101 11.27 -0.35 -4.39
C ASN A 101 10.76 0.61 -5.47
N ILE A 102 11.56 0.83 -6.51
CA ILE A 102 11.16 1.68 -7.62
C ILE A 102 10.10 0.99 -8.48
N ALA A 103 9.22 1.80 -9.08
CA ALA A 103 7.99 1.32 -9.71
C ALA A 103 8.20 0.43 -10.94
N ASN A 104 9.40 0.41 -11.53
CA ASN A 104 9.68 -0.40 -12.72
C ASN A 104 10.03 -1.86 -12.41
N TYR A 105 10.07 -2.25 -11.14
CA TYR A 105 10.22 -3.67 -10.77
C TYR A 105 8.89 -4.41 -10.91
N SER A 106 8.97 -5.64 -11.43
CA SER A 106 7.81 -6.51 -11.56
C SER A 106 7.57 -7.26 -10.25
N LEU A 107 6.50 -6.90 -9.55
CA LEU A 107 6.05 -7.57 -8.33
C LEU A 107 4.60 -8.02 -8.48
N GLY A 108 4.13 -8.83 -7.55
CA GLY A 108 2.73 -9.21 -7.47
C GLY A 108 1.83 -8.05 -7.07
N PHE A 109 0.53 -8.22 -7.26
CA PHE A 109 -0.46 -7.30 -6.74
C PHE A 109 -1.63 -8.05 -6.12
N ALA A 110 -2.21 -7.49 -5.07
CA ALA A 110 -3.37 -8.03 -4.37
C ALA A 110 -4.45 -6.93 -4.33
N PRO A 111 -5.32 -6.87 -5.35
CA PRO A 111 -6.30 -5.80 -5.42
C PRO A 111 -7.41 -5.97 -4.39
N GLY A 112 -7.85 -4.83 -3.84
CA GLY A 112 -9.08 -4.74 -3.08
C GLY A 112 -10.26 -4.42 -4.00
N PHE A 113 -11.44 -4.82 -3.58
CA PHE A 113 -12.69 -4.47 -4.25
C PHE A 113 -13.86 -4.54 -3.26
N CYS A 114 -14.93 -3.82 -3.57
CA CYS A 114 -16.17 -3.90 -2.80
C CYS A 114 -17.18 -4.80 -3.49
N VAL A 115 -17.82 -5.61 -2.72
CA VAL A 115 -18.93 -6.47 -3.15
C VAL A 115 -20.27 -5.83 -2.78
#